data_71992760cf262b8071dfd90963fadcc6
#
_entry.id   71992760cf262b8071dfd90963fadcc6
#
_cell.length_a   1.000
_cell.length_b   1.000
_cell.length_c   1.000
_cell.angle_alpha   90.00
_cell.angle_beta   90.00
_cell.angle_gamma   90.00
#
_symmetry.space_group_name_H-M   'P 1'
#
loop_
_entity.id
_entity.type
_entity.pdbx_description
1 polymer ?
#
loop_
_entity_poly.entity_id
_entity_poly.type
_entity_poly.pdbx_seq_one_letter_code
_entity_poly.pdbx_strand_id
1 'polypeptide(L)'
;MTTLMAEIAEQPAVLSGLRKFYTSPGAIPSKGLRTMVRDWPPTVVFTGMGSSMYAAYPAQAYLASQGIRALVWETGDLVDHHRKFFGPDTLLVVVSQSGETAEVLRLLGALPTKEGMVAVCNMETSALARRANLLLPMMAGRPAPVGTKTYTCAVAVLMYLAVAIARKPPHPLTQSLMHAIEAQEKIIDRHDELTPPTVEFFDKPNYIALLSRGADLASAYQGALLFKEVPKMGAEPMSAAQFRHGPMEIINPAHRYIIFARKGESKLKREADNGLLRLAGDIRKHGGRVLLYADLPFADLTNVRLIPVEPVRMGLGTLIDSVHIQLLVHDLALRAGLEPGSFRFAG
;
A
#
# COMPACT_ATOMS: atom_id res chain seq x y z
N MET A 1 -9.15 23.83 6.54
CA MET A 1 -8.50 22.60 6.04
C MET A 1 -8.75 21.49 7.06
N THR A 2 -9.30 20.34 6.65
CA THR A 2 -9.56 19.20 7.55
C THR A 2 -8.24 18.55 7.99
N THR A 3 -8.26 17.81 9.10
CA THR A 3 -7.08 17.06 9.56
C THR A 3 -6.56 16.08 8.49
N LEU A 4 -7.48 15.38 7.81
CA LEU A 4 -7.11 14.44 6.73
C LEU A 4 -6.42 15.16 5.57
N MET A 5 -6.92 16.33 5.14
CA MET A 5 -6.29 17.10 4.06
C MET A 5 -4.88 17.59 4.45
N ALA A 6 -4.69 18.03 5.70
CA ALA A 6 -3.36 18.39 6.20
C ALA A 6 -2.38 17.20 6.14
N GLU A 7 -2.84 16.02 6.58
CA GLU A 7 -2.06 14.78 6.51
C GLU A 7 -1.68 14.39 5.07
N ILE A 8 -2.61 14.58 4.12
CA ILE A 8 -2.35 14.31 2.70
C ILE A 8 -1.27 15.27 2.17
N ALA A 9 -1.39 16.57 2.48
CA ALA A 9 -0.47 17.59 2.02
C ALA A 9 0.97 17.43 2.58
N GLU A 10 1.12 16.84 3.75
CA GLU A 10 2.44 16.61 4.37
C GLU A 10 3.23 15.43 3.76
N GLN A 11 2.58 14.51 3.03
CA GLN A 11 3.20 13.26 2.55
C GLN A 11 4.49 13.49 1.74
N PRO A 12 4.54 14.40 0.74
CA PRO A 12 5.74 14.59 -0.05
C PRO A 12 6.96 15.03 0.79
N ALA A 13 6.76 15.97 1.71
CA ALA A 13 7.82 16.46 2.58
C ALA A 13 8.33 15.38 3.53
N VAL A 14 7.42 14.60 4.13
CA VAL A 14 7.75 13.49 5.03
C VAL A 14 8.52 12.40 4.29
N LEU A 15 8.06 11.99 3.09
CA LEU A 15 8.76 11.01 2.26
C LEU A 15 10.14 11.51 1.80
N SER A 16 10.29 12.80 1.53
CA SER A 16 11.58 13.39 1.19
C SER A 16 12.57 13.32 2.36
N GLY A 17 12.11 13.58 3.58
CA GLY A 17 12.90 13.41 4.82
C GLY A 17 13.31 11.94 5.02
N LEU A 18 12.35 11.02 4.91
CA LEU A 18 12.57 9.58 5.00
C LEU A 18 13.58 9.10 3.96
N ARG A 19 13.46 9.53 2.71
CA ARG A 19 14.42 9.21 1.65
C ARG A 19 15.84 9.63 2.01
N LYS A 20 16.03 10.87 2.52
CA LYS A 20 17.35 11.36 2.96
C LYS A 20 17.94 10.46 4.05
N PHE A 21 17.13 10.04 5.01
CA PHE A 21 17.56 9.15 6.09
C PHE A 21 17.98 7.77 5.55
N TYR A 22 17.12 7.10 4.77
CA TYR A 22 17.39 5.73 4.30
C TYR A 22 18.44 5.63 3.20
N THR A 23 18.85 6.74 2.60
CA THR A 23 20.01 6.78 1.69
C THR A 23 21.33 7.05 2.41
N SER A 24 21.29 7.38 3.71
CA SER A 24 22.51 7.56 4.51
C SER A 24 23.25 6.24 4.73
N PRO A 25 24.58 6.25 4.78
CA PRO A 25 25.35 5.06 5.10
C PRO A 25 24.94 4.48 6.47
N GLY A 26 24.60 3.18 6.48
CA GLY A 26 24.27 2.47 7.73
C GLY A 26 22.80 2.58 8.18
N ALA A 27 21.94 3.32 7.50
CA ALA A 27 20.51 3.40 7.82
C ALA A 27 19.83 2.02 7.89
N ILE A 28 20.24 1.09 7.03
CA ILE A 28 19.90 -0.33 7.14
C ILE A 28 21.19 -1.13 7.31
N PRO A 29 21.48 -1.67 8.50
CA PRO A 29 22.73 -2.39 8.78
C PRO A 29 22.69 -3.79 8.14
N SER A 30 23.13 -3.91 6.90
CA SER A 30 23.10 -5.17 6.14
C SER A 30 23.84 -6.33 6.82
N LYS A 31 24.91 -6.05 7.57
CA LYS A 31 25.59 -7.06 8.40
C LYS A 31 24.70 -7.53 9.55
N GLY A 32 24.03 -6.59 10.23
CA GLY A 32 23.09 -6.89 11.30
C GLY A 32 21.91 -7.74 10.83
N LEU A 33 21.31 -7.39 9.68
CA LEU A 33 20.23 -8.20 9.07
C LEU A 33 20.68 -9.67 8.86
N ARG A 34 21.89 -9.87 8.35
CA ARG A 34 22.40 -11.21 8.05
C ARG A 34 22.60 -12.06 9.29
N THR A 35 22.95 -11.47 10.43
CA THR A 35 23.15 -12.21 11.69
C THR A 35 21.84 -12.60 12.36
N MET A 36 20.71 -12.09 11.91
CA MET A 36 19.39 -12.43 12.46
C MET A 36 18.84 -13.78 11.97
N VAL A 37 19.43 -14.35 10.92
CA VAL A 37 18.98 -15.60 10.32
C VAL A 37 20.18 -16.51 10.06
N ARG A 38 19.97 -17.84 10.13
CA ARG A 38 21.03 -18.81 9.89
C ARG A 38 21.49 -18.81 8.43
N ASP A 39 20.54 -18.88 7.51
CA ASP A 39 20.80 -18.97 6.08
C ASP A 39 20.33 -17.72 5.33
N TRP A 40 21.05 -17.33 4.29
CA TRP A 40 20.75 -16.17 3.48
C TRP A 40 20.59 -16.55 2.01
N PRO A 41 19.56 -16.10 1.29
CA PRO A 41 18.48 -15.19 1.73
C PRO A 41 17.47 -15.91 2.64
N PRO A 42 16.88 -15.20 3.64
CA PRO A 42 15.88 -15.80 4.52
C PRO A 42 14.54 -16.00 3.81
N THR A 43 13.64 -16.77 4.41
CA THR A 43 12.22 -16.61 4.18
C THR A 43 11.75 -15.35 4.93
N VAL A 44 11.19 -14.39 4.23
CA VAL A 44 10.73 -13.13 4.83
C VAL A 44 9.23 -13.20 5.09
N VAL A 45 8.82 -12.97 6.33
CA VAL A 45 7.41 -12.87 6.70
C VAL A 45 7.12 -11.43 7.13
N PHE A 46 6.32 -10.74 6.33
CA PHE A 46 5.76 -9.45 6.69
C PHE A 46 4.44 -9.64 7.43
N THR A 47 4.25 -8.90 8.50
CA THR A 47 3.00 -8.92 9.27
C THR A 47 2.61 -7.53 9.75
N GLY A 48 1.32 -7.31 9.87
CA GLY A 48 0.72 -6.04 10.31
C GLY A 48 -0.80 -6.14 10.28
N MET A 49 -1.47 -5.06 10.68
CA MET A 49 -2.92 -4.92 10.62
C MET A 49 -3.31 -3.84 9.62
N GLY A 50 -4.36 -4.08 8.82
CA GLY A 50 -4.90 -3.09 7.88
C GLY A 50 -3.84 -2.45 6.98
N SER A 51 -3.74 -1.12 6.98
CA SER A 51 -2.75 -0.36 6.19
C SER A 51 -1.30 -0.84 6.38
N SER A 52 -0.94 -1.27 7.58
CA SER A 52 0.41 -1.78 7.88
C SER A 52 0.70 -3.09 7.13
N MET A 53 -0.28 -3.98 7.04
CA MET A 53 -0.17 -5.20 6.25
C MET A 53 -0.11 -4.88 4.75
N TYR A 54 -0.99 -3.99 4.28
CA TYR A 54 -1.09 -3.69 2.85
C TYR A 54 0.15 -2.99 2.30
N ALA A 55 0.85 -2.23 3.14
CA ALA A 55 2.13 -1.60 2.79
C ALA A 55 3.23 -2.62 2.44
N ALA A 56 3.08 -3.89 2.79
CA ALA A 56 4.08 -4.93 2.53
C ALA A 56 3.98 -5.56 1.13
N TYR A 57 2.85 -5.43 0.42
CA TYR A 57 2.70 -6.07 -0.90
C TYR A 57 3.76 -5.66 -1.94
N PRO A 58 4.18 -4.39 -2.05
CA PRO A 58 5.27 -4.01 -2.96
C PRO A 58 6.59 -4.70 -2.64
N ALA A 59 6.96 -4.75 -1.36
CA ALA A 59 8.18 -5.40 -0.89
C ALA A 59 8.15 -6.92 -1.12
N GLN A 60 7.00 -7.57 -0.85
CA GLN A 60 6.78 -8.98 -1.15
C GLN A 60 6.96 -9.26 -2.64
N ALA A 61 6.29 -8.49 -3.51
CA ALA A 61 6.36 -8.67 -4.95
C ALA A 61 7.79 -8.45 -5.48
N TYR A 62 8.50 -7.46 -4.93
CA TYR A 62 9.89 -7.20 -5.27
C TYR A 62 10.80 -8.37 -4.88
N LEU A 63 10.73 -8.84 -3.63
CA LEU A 63 11.53 -9.99 -3.15
C LEU A 63 11.24 -11.25 -3.96
N ALA A 64 9.97 -11.54 -4.25
CA ALA A 64 9.58 -12.66 -5.10
C ALA A 64 10.19 -12.56 -6.50
N SER A 65 10.26 -11.35 -7.09
CA SER A 65 10.92 -11.11 -8.38
C SER A 65 12.43 -11.35 -8.36
N GLN A 66 13.04 -11.33 -7.18
CA GLN A 66 14.46 -11.64 -6.95
C GLN A 66 14.68 -13.12 -6.55
N GLY A 67 13.63 -13.96 -6.60
CA GLY A 67 13.71 -15.37 -6.21
C GLY A 67 13.73 -15.60 -4.68
N ILE A 68 13.44 -14.58 -3.87
CA ILE A 68 13.43 -14.66 -2.42
C ILE A 68 12.00 -14.93 -1.94
N ARG A 69 11.84 -15.95 -1.09
CA ARG A 69 10.54 -16.30 -0.49
C ARG A 69 10.06 -15.20 0.44
N ALA A 70 8.90 -14.64 0.13
CA ALA A 70 8.30 -13.56 0.92
C ALA A 70 6.79 -13.79 1.06
N LEU A 71 6.28 -13.66 2.27
CA LEU A 71 4.89 -13.87 2.63
C LEU A 71 4.36 -12.63 3.36
N VAL A 72 3.07 -12.37 3.22
CA VAL A 72 2.36 -11.33 3.97
C VAL A 72 1.20 -11.99 4.69
N TRP A 73 1.16 -11.89 6.02
CA TRP A 73 0.08 -12.40 6.86
C TRP A 73 -0.43 -11.31 7.80
N GLU A 74 -1.71 -11.34 8.07
CA GLU A 74 -2.34 -10.55 9.12
C GLU A 74 -1.80 -11.01 10.49
N THR A 75 -1.58 -10.07 11.43
CA THR A 75 -0.84 -10.39 12.67
C THR A 75 -1.61 -11.34 13.59
N GLY A 76 -2.94 -11.21 13.71
CA GLY A 76 -3.74 -12.10 14.53
C GLY A 76 -3.74 -13.53 13.97
N ASP A 77 -3.94 -13.66 12.67
CA ASP A 77 -3.93 -14.93 11.94
C ASP A 77 -2.57 -15.63 12.06
N LEU A 78 -1.50 -14.84 11.97
CA LEU A 78 -0.14 -15.31 12.17
C LEU A 78 0.07 -15.91 13.56
N VAL A 79 -0.38 -15.21 14.61
CA VAL A 79 -0.27 -15.67 15.99
C VAL A 79 -1.10 -16.93 16.24
N ASP A 80 -2.31 -16.98 15.72
CA ASP A 80 -3.25 -18.04 16.06
C ASP A 80 -3.00 -19.32 15.25
N HIS A 81 -2.55 -19.21 13.99
CA HIS A 81 -2.50 -20.37 13.09
C HIS A 81 -1.10 -20.67 12.52
N HIS A 82 -0.17 -19.72 12.49
CA HIS A 82 1.08 -19.86 11.74
C HIS A 82 2.36 -19.78 12.60
N ARG A 83 2.28 -19.78 13.93
CA ARG A 83 3.46 -19.65 14.83
C ARG A 83 4.56 -20.67 14.56
N LYS A 84 4.22 -21.89 14.19
CA LYS A 84 5.19 -22.95 13.91
C LYS A 84 6.00 -22.73 12.62
N PHE A 85 5.61 -21.72 11.81
CA PHE A 85 6.34 -21.37 10.60
C PHE A 85 7.67 -20.67 10.89
N PHE A 86 7.79 -20.06 12.09
CA PHE A 86 9.01 -19.36 12.46
C PHE A 86 10.14 -20.34 12.82
N GLY A 87 11.30 -20.03 12.31
CA GLY A 87 12.50 -20.79 12.55
C GLY A 87 13.75 -19.95 12.26
N PRO A 88 14.94 -20.50 12.45
CA PRO A 88 16.20 -19.77 12.33
C PRO A 88 16.47 -19.21 10.93
N ASP A 89 15.69 -19.61 9.92
CA ASP A 89 15.80 -19.15 8.52
C ASP A 89 14.68 -18.17 8.15
N THR A 90 13.86 -17.76 9.13
CA THR A 90 12.76 -16.82 8.92
C THR A 90 13.13 -15.44 9.47
N LEU A 91 13.04 -14.42 8.65
CA LEU A 91 13.10 -13.03 9.06
C LEU A 91 11.68 -12.49 9.20
N LEU A 92 11.28 -12.20 10.43
CA LEU A 92 9.98 -11.61 10.73
C LEU A 92 10.07 -10.08 10.64
N VAL A 93 9.22 -9.47 9.83
CA VAL A 93 9.11 -8.02 9.65
C VAL A 93 7.74 -7.58 10.16
N VAL A 94 7.69 -6.96 11.32
CA VAL A 94 6.47 -6.50 11.97
C VAL A 94 6.27 -5.02 11.65
N VAL A 95 5.13 -4.68 11.05
CA VAL A 95 4.77 -3.32 10.65
C VAL A 95 3.64 -2.83 11.54
N SER A 96 3.87 -1.76 12.27
CA SER A 96 2.84 -1.16 13.13
C SER A 96 3.13 0.31 13.36
N GLN A 97 2.12 1.16 13.17
CA GLN A 97 2.27 2.60 13.43
C GLN A 97 2.55 2.86 14.92
N SER A 98 1.74 2.31 15.82
CA SER A 98 1.88 2.50 17.27
C SER A 98 2.88 1.53 17.91
N GLY A 99 3.03 0.33 17.35
CA GLY A 99 3.78 -0.77 17.96
C GLY A 99 3.17 -1.33 19.24
N GLU A 100 1.90 -1.02 19.54
CA GLU A 100 1.18 -1.31 20.78
C GLU A 100 -0.22 -1.88 20.54
N THR A 101 -0.59 -2.28 19.31
CA THR A 101 -1.90 -2.91 19.07
C THR A 101 -1.99 -4.26 19.77
N ALA A 102 -3.20 -4.68 20.12
CA ALA A 102 -3.42 -5.93 20.86
C ALA A 102 -2.81 -7.14 20.15
N GLU A 103 -2.92 -7.22 18.82
CA GLU A 103 -2.35 -8.30 18.02
C GLU A 103 -0.81 -8.27 18.05
N VAL A 104 -0.20 -7.09 18.00
CA VAL A 104 1.26 -6.94 18.12
C VAL A 104 1.73 -7.38 19.49
N LEU A 105 1.07 -6.98 20.58
CA LEU A 105 1.41 -7.40 21.93
C LEU A 105 1.27 -8.92 22.11
N ARG A 106 0.22 -9.53 21.56
CA ARG A 106 0.04 -11.00 21.55
C ARG A 106 1.17 -11.68 20.77
N LEU A 107 1.56 -11.13 19.62
CA LEU A 107 2.68 -11.65 18.82
C LEU A 107 3.96 -11.63 19.63
N LEU A 108 4.29 -10.50 20.26
CA LEU A 108 5.50 -10.36 21.07
C LEU A 108 5.54 -11.34 22.25
N GLY A 109 4.39 -11.62 22.89
CA GLY A 109 4.27 -12.60 23.97
C GLY A 109 4.35 -14.06 23.51
N ALA A 110 4.04 -14.32 22.23
CA ALA A 110 3.99 -15.68 21.67
C ALA A 110 5.31 -16.13 21.02
N LEU A 111 6.18 -15.19 20.65
CA LEU A 111 7.45 -15.47 19.96
C LEU A 111 8.60 -15.75 20.94
N PRO A 112 9.44 -16.75 20.64
CA PRO A 112 10.71 -16.95 21.35
C PRO A 112 11.61 -15.70 21.24
N THR A 113 12.45 -15.50 22.25
CA THR A 113 13.33 -14.31 22.32
C THR A 113 14.47 -14.30 21.29
N LYS A 114 14.71 -15.41 20.60
CA LYS A 114 15.89 -15.60 19.72
C LYS A 114 15.60 -15.45 18.23
N GLU A 115 14.38 -15.13 17.83
CA GLU A 115 14.04 -15.03 16.40
C GLU A 115 14.42 -13.69 15.83
N GLY A 116 14.89 -13.69 14.57
CA GLY A 116 15.25 -12.49 13.84
C GLY A 116 14.02 -11.63 13.51
N MET A 117 13.85 -10.52 14.24
CA MET A 117 12.71 -9.62 14.08
C MET A 117 13.15 -8.19 13.74
N VAL A 118 12.57 -7.68 12.65
CA VAL A 118 12.66 -6.28 12.25
C VAL A 118 11.34 -5.60 12.58
N ALA A 119 11.38 -4.48 13.28
CA ALA A 119 10.23 -3.59 13.47
C ALA A 119 10.27 -2.46 12.46
N VAL A 120 9.18 -2.26 11.73
CA VAL A 120 8.90 -1.02 10.98
C VAL A 120 7.83 -0.28 11.77
N CYS A 121 8.24 0.76 12.50
CA CYS A 121 7.37 1.40 13.48
C CYS A 121 7.56 2.92 13.49
N ASN A 122 6.45 3.65 13.78
CA ASN A 122 6.51 5.11 13.90
C ASN A 122 6.81 5.56 15.34
N MET A 123 6.41 4.75 16.34
CA MET A 123 6.65 5.00 17.76
C MET A 123 7.88 4.25 18.23
N GLU A 124 9.03 4.92 18.23
CA GLU A 124 10.34 4.30 18.53
C GLU A 124 10.49 3.81 19.98
N THR A 125 9.61 4.27 20.87
CA THR A 125 9.56 3.86 22.29
C THR A 125 8.54 2.76 22.59
N SER A 126 7.87 2.21 21.56
CA SER A 126 6.84 1.19 21.70
C SER A 126 7.38 -0.18 22.17
N ALA A 127 6.49 -1.06 22.62
CA ALA A 127 6.83 -2.44 22.97
C ALA A 127 7.47 -3.18 21.78
N LEU A 128 6.93 -2.99 20.58
CA LEU A 128 7.49 -3.55 19.35
C LEU A 128 8.92 -3.07 19.11
N ALA A 129 9.16 -1.75 19.20
CA ALA A 129 10.49 -1.17 18.97
C ALA A 129 11.53 -1.69 19.98
N ARG A 130 11.16 -1.79 21.26
CA ARG A 130 12.05 -2.33 22.31
C ARG A 130 12.37 -3.81 22.15
N ARG A 131 11.44 -4.58 21.56
CA ARG A 131 11.60 -6.05 21.44
C ARG A 131 12.35 -6.48 20.18
N ALA A 132 12.34 -5.65 19.12
CA ALA A 132 12.92 -5.96 17.83
C ALA A 132 14.46 -6.01 17.87
N ASN A 133 15.07 -6.88 17.07
CA ASN A 133 16.52 -6.90 16.84
C ASN A 133 16.99 -5.72 16.01
N LEU A 134 16.12 -5.20 15.15
CA LEU A 134 16.36 -4.02 14.34
C LEU A 134 15.08 -3.18 14.26
N LEU A 135 15.17 -1.91 14.60
CA LEU A 135 14.13 -0.92 14.38
C LEU A 135 14.43 -0.13 13.11
N LEU A 136 13.45 -0.05 12.23
CA LEU A 136 13.42 0.82 11.06
C LEU A 136 12.30 1.86 11.26
N PRO A 137 12.62 3.12 11.61
CA PRO A 137 11.63 4.14 11.92
C PRO A 137 10.87 4.59 10.65
N MET A 138 9.55 4.73 10.77
CA MET A 138 8.72 5.26 9.67
C MET A 138 8.89 6.76 9.46
N MET A 139 9.30 7.50 10.49
CA MET A 139 9.52 8.95 10.45
C MET A 139 8.30 9.75 9.94
N ALA A 140 7.09 9.22 10.12
CA ALA A 140 5.87 9.81 9.61
C ALA A 140 5.35 11.00 10.45
N GLY A 141 6.06 11.36 11.51
CA GLY A 141 5.66 12.43 12.43
C GLY A 141 4.46 12.03 13.30
N ARG A 142 3.66 13.03 13.68
CA ARG A 142 2.48 12.78 14.53
C ARG A 142 1.45 11.95 13.78
N PRO A 143 0.94 10.85 14.35
CA PRO A 143 -0.04 9.99 13.69
C PRO A 143 -1.43 10.63 13.66
N ALA A 144 -2.17 10.35 12.58
CA ALA A 144 -3.60 10.59 12.49
C ALA A 144 -4.38 9.26 12.49
N PRO A 145 -5.69 9.28 12.75
CA PRO A 145 -6.50 8.06 12.78
C PRO A 145 -6.48 7.29 11.46
N VAL A 146 -6.56 7.99 10.32
CA VAL A 146 -6.51 7.37 9.00
C VAL A 146 -5.06 7.15 8.55
N GLY A 147 -4.76 5.98 8.03
CA GLY A 147 -3.44 5.64 7.52
C GLY A 147 -3.08 6.38 6.23
N THR A 148 -2.50 7.56 6.36
CA THR A 148 -2.00 8.42 5.27
C THR A 148 -0.47 8.40 5.20
N LYS A 149 0.20 9.33 5.88
CA LYS A 149 1.68 9.40 5.95
C LYS A 149 2.31 8.11 6.45
N THR A 150 1.71 7.51 7.49
CA THR A 150 2.22 6.25 8.07
C THR A 150 2.21 5.11 7.07
N TYR A 151 1.16 5.03 6.22
CA TYR A 151 1.10 4.03 5.15
C TYR A 151 2.19 4.26 4.09
N THR A 152 2.30 5.48 3.55
CA THR A 152 3.26 5.78 2.49
C THR A 152 4.70 5.65 2.97
N CYS A 153 4.98 6.04 4.22
CA CYS A 153 6.29 5.82 4.85
C CYS A 153 6.58 4.33 5.04
N ALA A 154 5.61 3.53 5.52
CA ALA A 154 5.79 2.08 5.67
C ALA A 154 6.13 1.42 4.33
N VAL A 155 5.43 1.76 3.24
CA VAL A 155 5.75 1.28 1.88
C VAL A 155 7.21 1.59 1.53
N ALA A 156 7.64 2.84 1.71
CA ALA A 156 9.00 3.26 1.36
C ALA A 156 10.07 2.53 2.21
N VAL A 157 9.88 2.43 3.53
CA VAL A 157 10.80 1.71 4.44
C VAL A 157 10.89 0.23 4.07
N LEU A 158 9.76 -0.42 3.84
CA LEU A 158 9.72 -1.83 3.47
C LEU A 158 10.40 -2.10 2.13
N MET A 159 10.32 -1.16 1.18
CA MET A 159 11.03 -1.27 -0.09
C MET A 159 12.54 -1.09 0.08
N TYR A 160 13.01 -0.15 0.93
CA TYR A 160 14.44 -0.06 1.27
C TYR A 160 14.95 -1.34 1.94
N LEU A 161 14.18 -1.91 2.86
CA LEU A 161 14.50 -3.20 3.51
C LEU A 161 14.57 -4.33 2.47
N ALA A 162 13.60 -4.42 1.57
CA ALA A 162 13.56 -5.45 0.53
C ALA A 162 14.77 -5.37 -0.43
N VAL A 163 15.17 -4.16 -0.81
CA VAL A 163 16.37 -3.93 -1.63
C VAL A 163 17.63 -4.36 -0.87
N ALA A 164 17.73 -4.07 0.43
CA ALA A 164 18.85 -4.49 1.27
C ALA A 164 18.90 -6.02 1.44
N ILE A 165 17.76 -6.68 1.65
CA ILE A 165 17.65 -8.14 1.72
C ILE A 165 18.10 -8.77 0.40
N ALA A 166 17.67 -8.22 -0.73
CA ALA A 166 18.05 -8.68 -2.07
C ALA A 166 19.51 -8.33 -2.46
N ARG A 167 20.24 -7.61 -1.60
CA ARG A 167 21.61 -7.12 -1.85
C ARG A 167 21.75 -6.31 -3.13
N LYS A 168 20.75 -5.50 -3.44
CA LYS A 168 20.76 -4.63 -4.61
C LYS A 168 21.12 -3.19 -4.21
N PRO A 169 21.68 -2.41 -5.14
CA PRO A 169 21.95 -1.00 -4.88
C PRO A 169 20.64 -0.22 -4.65
N PRO A 170 20.58 0.70 -3.68
CA PRO A 170 19.37 1.44 -3.37
C PRO A 170 19.04 2.55 -4.40
N HIS A 171 20.01 2.93 -5.25
CA HIS A 171 19.87 4.04 -6.18
C HIS A 171 18.62 3.97 -7.09
N PRO A 172 18.27 2.84 -7.74
CA PRO A 172 17.06 2.76 -8.57
C PRO A 172 15.77 3.00 -7.77
N LEU A 173 15.71 2.49 -6.52
CA LEU A 173 14.59 2.73 -5.61
C LEU A 173 14.52 4.20 -5.23
N THR A 174 15.65 4.81 -4.89
CA THR A 174 15.73 6.22 -4.51
C THR A 174 15.25 7.14 -5.63
N GLN A 175 15.64 6.88 -6.87
CA GLN A 175 15.14 7.63 -8.03
C GLN A 175 13.63 7.45 -8.22
N SER A 176 13.13 6.22 -8.14
CA SER A 176 11.70 5.95 -8.28
C SER A 176 10.88 6.62 -7.17
N LEU A 177 11.40 6.66 -5.94
CA LEU A 177 10.76 7.36 -4.82
C LEU A 177 10.74 8.88 -5.03
N MET A 178 11.80 9.48 -5.61
CA MET A 178 11.80 10.90 -5.99
C MET A 178 10.69 11.22 -6.98
N HIS A 179 10.56 10.42 -8.04
CA HIS A 179 9.49 10.60 -9.03
C HIS A 179 8.10 10.44 -8.40
N ALA A 180 7.93 9.50 -7.45
CA ALA A 180 6.66 9.35 -6.74
C ALA A 180 6.34 10.57 -5.86
N ILE A 181 7.33 11.15 -5.18
CA ILE A 181 7.19 12.38 -4.39
C ILE A 181 6.76 13.55 -5.27
N GLU A 182 7.46 13.79 -6.38
CA GLU A 182 7.13 14.85 -7.34
C GLU A 182 5.72 14.67 -7.93
N ALA A 183 5.32 13.43 -8.20
CA ALA A 183 3.97 13.13 -8.66
C ALA A 183 2.91 13.43 -7.59
N GLN A 184 3.17 13.10 -6.31
CA GLN A 184 2.28 13.44 -5.21
C GLN A 184 2.09 14.95 -5.08
N GLU A 185 3.18 15.73 -5.13
CA GLU A 185 3.12 17.20 -5.11
C GLU A 185 2.18 17.74 -6.19
N LYS A 186 2.40 17.31 -7.45
CA LYS A 186 1.55 17.73 -8.58
C LYS A 186 0.07 17.37 -8.41
N ILE A 187 -0.23 16.19 -7.84
CA ILE A 187 -1.62 15.74 -7.63
C ILE A 187 -2.28 16.59 -6.54
N ILE A 188 -1.56 16.87 -5.46
CA ILE A 188 -2.05 17.67 -4.33
C ILE A 188 -2.30 19.12 -4.79
N ASP A 189 -1.35 19.72 -5.49
CA ASP A 189 -1.46 21.09 -6.02
C ASP A 189 -2.63 21.26 -7.01
N ARG A 190 -3.00 20.18 -7.71
CA ARG A 190 -4.09 20.16 -8.68
C ARG A 190 -5.39 19.52 -8.15
N HIS A 191 -5.53 19.41 -6.82
CA HIS A 191 -6.69 18.77 -6.19
C HIS A 191 -8.02 19.33 -6.72
N ASP A 192 -8.16 20.67 -6.71
CA ASP A 192 -9.40 21.35 -7.14
C ASP A 192 -9.75 21.13 -8.62
N GLU A 193 -8.77 20.76 -9.44
CA GLU A 193 -8.98 20.44 -10.86
C GLU A 193 -9.29 18.95 -11.07
N LEU A 194 -8.56 18.06 -10.41
CA LEU A 194 -8.56 16.63 -10.70
C LEU A 194 -9.68 15.88 -9.99
N THR A 195 -9.97 16.24 -8.74
CA THR A 195 -10.84 15.43 -7.88
C THR A 195 -12.33 15.67 -8.11
N PRO A 196 -12.87 16.90 -8.25
CA PRO A 196 -14.29 17.13 -8.41
C PRO A 196 -14.93 16.37 -9.56
N PRO A 197 -14.36 16.35 -10.79
CA PRO A 197 -14.92 15.56 -11.88
C PRO A 197 -14.88 14.05 -11.62
N THR A 198 -13.95 13.58 -10.78
CA THR A 198 -13.88 12.17 -10.37
C THR A 198 -14.96 11.83 -9.36
N VAL A 199 -15.24 12.75 -8.42
CA VAL A 199 -16.35 12.63 -7.46
C VAL A 199 -17.70 12.58 -8.20
N GLU A 200 -17.90 13.43 -9.21
CA GLU A 200 -19.11 13.42 -10.04
C GLU A 200 -19.27 12.12 -10.82
N PHE A 201 -18.18 11.63 -11.43
CA PHE A 201 -18.20 10.34 -12.13
C PHE A 201 -18.52 9.19 -11.19
N PHE A 202 -18.05 9.28 -9.95
CA PHE A 202 -18.23 8.22 -8.95
C PHE A 202 -19.71 8.09 -8.54
N ASP A 203 -20.43 9.20 -8.34
CA ASP A 203 -21.83 9.25 -7.94
C ASP A 203 -22.16 8.19 -6.86
N LYS A 204 -23.40 7.94 -6.51
CA LYS A 204 -23.80 7.06 -5.40
C LYS A 204 -23.74 5.56 -5.78
N PRO A 205 -22.62 4.87 -5.69
CA PRO A 205 -22.52 3.46 -6.07
C PRO A 205 -23.16 2.56 -5.00
N ASN A 206 -23.75 1.46 -5.45
CA ASN A 206 -24.22 0.39 -4.58
C ASN A 206 -23.11 -0.59 -4.21
N TYR A 207 -22.06 -0.66 -5.05
CA TYR A 207 -20.91 -1.54 -4.87
C TYR A 207 -19.66 -0.89 -5.47
N ILE A 208 -18.53 -1.09 -4.81
CA ILE A 208 -17.23 -0.60 -5.24
C ILE A 208 -16.24 -1.76 -5.20
N ALA A 209 -15.62 -2.08 -6.34
CA ALA A 209 -14.49 -2.99 -6.40
C ALA A 209 -13.21 -2.26 -6.77
N LEU A 210 -12.12 -2.54 -6.06
CA LEU A 210 -10.79 -2.04 -6.38
C LEU A 210 -9.93 -3.21 -6.87
N LEU A 211 -9.47 -3.12 -8.11
CA LEU A 211 -8.88 -4.23 -8.83
C LEU A 211 -7.45 -3.90 -9.27
N SER A 212 -6.51 -4.79 -8.97
CA SER A 212 -5.14 -4.68 -9.45
C SER A 212 -4.42 -6.02 -9.46
N ARG A 213 -3.08 -6.02 -9.62
CA ARG A 213 -2.24 -7.22 -9.61
C ARG A 213 -0.84 -6.91 -9.04
N GLY A 214 -0.20 -7.94 -8.49
CA GLY A 214 1.19 -7.85 -8.04
C GLY A 214 1.40 -6.79 -6.95
N ALA A 215 2.39 -5.92 -7.13
CA ALA A 215 2.69 -4.85 -6.17
C ALA A 215 1.53 -3.88 -5.97
N ASP A 216 0.78 -3.58 -7.03
CA ASP A 216 -0.34 -2.62 -6.98
C ASP A 216 -1.60 -3.19 -6.30
N LEU A 217 -1.59 -4.45 -5.84
CA LEU A 217 -2.59 -4.93 -4.88
C LEU A 217 -2.60 -4.07 -3.60
N ALA A 218 -1.46 -3.49 -3.23
CA ALA A 218 -1.38 -2.49 -2.15
C ALA A 218 -2.35 -1.33 -2.36
N SER A 219 -2.44 -0.81 -3.60
CA SER A 219 -3.37 0.27 -3.95
C SER A 219 -4.84 -0.16 -3.81
N ALA A 220 -5.16 -1.37 -4.25
CA ALA A 220 -6.52 -1.90 -4.16
C ALA A 220 -6.95 -2.11 -2.69
N TYR A 221 -6.12 -2.75 -1.89
CA TYR A 221 -6.43 -3.03 -0.48
C TYR A 221 -6.48 -1.77 0.36
N GLN A 222 -5.48 -0.87 0.23
CA GLN A 222 -5.47 0.40 0.94
C GLN A 222 -6.64 1.29 0.52
N GLY A 223 -6.91 1.37 -0.78
CA GLY A 223 -8.04 2.15 -1.29
C GLY A 223 -9.38 1.66 -0.74
N ALA A 224 -9.62 0.35 -0.72
CA ALA A 224 -10.85 -0.22 -0.18
C ALA A 224 -11.00 0.03 1.33
N LEU A 225 -9.90 0.05 2.09
CA LEU A 225 -9.91 0.44 3.49
C LEU A 225 -10.32 1.92 3.64
N LEU A 226 -9.69 2.81 2.87
CA LEU A 226 -9.98 4.25 2.90
C LEU A 226 -11.45 4.56 2.56
N PHE A 227 -12.07 3.86 1.60
CA PHE A 227 -13.51 4.00 1.33
C PHE A 227 -14.38 3.66 2.53
N LYS A 228 -14.01 2.65 3.30
CA LYS A 228 -14.73 2.27 4.53
C LYS A 228 -14.49 3.25 5.67
N GLU A 229 -13.25 3.71 5.84
CA GLU A 229 -12.85 4.58 6.95
C GLU A 229 -13.29 6.03 6.77
N VAL A 230 -13.30 6.59 5.56
CA VAL A 230 -13.50 8.02 5.33
C VAL A 230 -14.96 8.31 4.93
N PRO A 231 -15.46 7.96 3.72
CA PRO A 231 -16.85 8.21 3.36
C PRO A 231 -17.83 7.14 3.87
N LYS A 232 -17.36 6.14 4.63
CA LYS A 232 -18.19 5.04 5.19
C LYS A 232 -18.91 4.21 4.10
N MET A 233 -18.25 4.02 2.96
CA MET A 233 -18.78 3.27 1.82
C MET A 233 -18.20 1.87 1.77
N GLY A 234 -19.05 0.86 1.48
CA GLY A 234 -18.60 -0.50 1.27
C GLY A 234 -17.74 -0.62 0.02
N ALA A 235 -16.53 -1.16 0.16
CA ALA A 235 -15.61 -1.36 -0.96
C ALA A 235 -14.83 -2.65 -0.77
N GLU A 236 -14.58 -3.38 -1.87
CA GLU A 236 -13.91 -4.68 -1.86
C GLU A 236 -12.64 -4.64 -2.72
N PRO A 237 -11.47 -5.00 -2.15
CA PRO A 237 -10.25 -5.16 -2.92
C PRO A 237 -10.16 -6.56 -3.49
N MET A 238 -9.69 -6.71 -4.74
CA MET A 238 -9.52 -8.02 -5.33
C MET A 238 -8.41 -8.05 -6.39
N SER A 239 -7.76 -9.19 -6.52
CA SER A 239 -6.93 -9.45 -7.69
C SER A 239 -7.78 -9.46 -8.95
N ALA A 240 -7.36 -8.74 -9.98
CA ALA A 240 -8.08 -8.66 -11.25
C ALA A 240 -8.28 -10.03 -11.93
N ALA A 241 -7.35 -10.97 -11.72
CA ALA A 241 -7.52 -12.34 -12.19
C ALA A 241 -8.65 -13.04 -11.43
N GLN A 242 -8.68 -12.92 -10.09
CA GLN A 242 -9.72 -13.51 -9.27
C GLN A 242 -11.10 -12.92 -9.61
N PHE A 243 -11.18 -11.62 -9.89
CA PHE A 243 -12.44 -10.97 -10.30
C PHE A 243 -13.08 -11.63 -11.54
N ARG A 244 -12.27 -12.14 -12.49
CA ARG A 244 -12.75 -12.84 -13.68
C ARG A 244 -13.35 -14.24 -13.41
N HIS A 245 -13.11 -14.78 -12.21
CA HIS A 245 -13.53 -16.15 -11.85
C HIS A 245 -14.75 -16.14 -10.91
N GLY A 246 -15.83 -15.51 -11.37
CA GLY A 246 -17.12 -15.43 -10.68
C GLY A 246 -17.59 -14.01 -10.38
N PRO A 247 -16.83 -13.16 -9.67
CA PRO A 247 -17.27 -11.80 -9.29
C PRO A 247 -17.71 -10.90 -10.45
N MET A 248 -17.29 -11.16 -11.69
CA MET A 248 -17.74 -10.42 -12.87
C MET A 248 -19.25 -10.51 -13.12
N GLU A 249 -19.92 -11.54 -12.62
CA GLU A 249 -21.36 -11.77 -12.83
C GLU A 249 -22.25 -10.65 -12.24
N ILE A 250 -21.73 -9.88 -11.27
CA ILE A 250 -22.49 -8.80 -10.63
C ILE A 250 -22.37 -7.46 -11.36
N ILE A 251 -21.64 -7.38 -12.49
CA ILE A 251 -21.42 -6.10 -13.18
C ILE A 251 -22.74 -5.47 -13.60
N ASN A 252 -22.94 -4.21 -13.19
CA ASN A 252 -24.09 -3.40 -13.62
C ASN A 252 -23.79 -1.89 -13.52
N PRO A 253 -24.63 -1.01 -14.07
CA PRO A 253 -24.40 0.44 -14.11
C PRO A 253 -24.32 1.13 -12.74
N ALA A 254 -24.92 0.56 -11.68
CA ALA A 254 -24.87 1.12 -10.33
C ALA A 254 -23.55 0.82 -9.60
N HIS A 255 -22.67 -0.01 -10.17
CA HIS A 255 -21.38 -0.38 -9.59
C HIS A 255 -20.25 0.49 -10.10
N ARG A 256 -19.22 0.65 -9.29
CA ARG A 256 -17.97 1.35 -9.62
C ARG A 256 -16.80 0.40 -9.48
N TYR A 257 -15.94 0.45 -10.46
CA TYR A 257 -14.73 -0.37 -10.52
C TYR A 257 -13.53 0.55 -10.63
N ILE A 258 -12.63 0.48 -9.67
CA ILE A 258 -11.38 1.22 -9.68
C ILE A 258 -10.28 0.25 -10.09
N ILE A 259 -9.56 0.56 -11.15
CA ILE A 259 -8.49 -0.29 -11.68
C ILE A 259 -7.19 0.49 -11.68
N PHE A 260 -6.14 -0.12 -11.11
CA PHE A 260 -4.78 0.41 -11.14
C PHE A 260 -3.96 -0.40 -12.14
N ALA A 261 -3.63 0.22 -13.28
CA ALA A 261 -2.94 -0.43 -14.39
C ALA A 261 -1.68 0.35 -14.79
N ARG A 262 -0.52 -0.28 -14.62
CA ARG A 262 0.77 0.32 -14.95
C ARG A 262 1.54 -0.50 -15.96
N LYS A 263 2.37 0.17 -16.76
CA LYS A 263 3.24 -0.48 -17.74
C LYS A 263 4.32 -1.30 -17.04
N GLY A 264 4.22 -2.61 -17.19
CA GLY A 264 5.20 -3.53 -16.60
C GLY A 264 6.60 -3.43 -17.21
N GLU A 265 7.59 -3.66 -16.37
CA GLU A 265 9.00 -3.61 -16.73
C GLU A 265 9.48 -4.81 -17.57
N SER A 266 8.74 -5.92 -17.56
CA SER A 266 9.03 -7.13 -18.34
C SER A 266 7.90 -7.48 -19.31
N LYS A 267 8.18 -8.37 -20.30
CA LYS A 267 7.15 -8.85 -21.23
C LYS A 267 5.94 -9.45 -20.49
N LEU A 268 6.19 -10.33 -19.51
CA LEU A 268 5.13 -10.96 -18.71
C LEU A 268 4.32 -9.93 -17.90
N LYS A 269 4.98 -8.94 -17.30
CA LYS A 269 4.29 -7.84 -16.60
C LYS A 269 3.45 -7.02 -17.56
N ARG A 270 3.97 -6.66 -18.75
CA ARG A 270 3.19 -5.93 -19.77
C ARG A 270 1.96 -6.71 -20.25
N GLU A 271 2.07 -8.02 -20.41
CA GLU A 271 0.91 -8.87 -20.75
C GLU A 271 -0.15 -8.87 -19.64
N ALA A 272 0.28 -8.87 -18.37
CA ALA A 272 -0.60 -8.78 -17.22
C ALA A 272 -1.33 -7.43 -17.17
N ASP A 273 -0.63 -6.32 -17.44
CA ASP A 273 -1.19 -4.97 -17.43
C ASP A 273 -2.15 -4.75 -18.61
N ASN A 274 -1.83 -5.28 -19.79
CA ASN A 274 -2.79 -5.36 -20.89
C ASN A 274 -4.05 -6.16 -20.50
N GLY A 275 -3.91 -7.14 -19.60
CA GLY A 275 -5.03 -7.87 -18.99
C GLY A 275 -5.93 -6.98 -18.13
N LEU A 276 -5.36 -6.00 -17.40
CA LEU A 276 -6.11 -5.00 -16.63
C LEU A 276 -6.90 -4.05 -17.56
N LEU A 277 -6.26 -3.57 -18.64
CA LEU A 277 -6.96 -2.75 -19.64
C LEU A 277 -8.08 -3.51 -20.34
N ARG A 278 -7.86 -4.78 -20.68
CA ARG A 278 -8.94 -5.64 -21.22
C ARG A 278 -10.08 -5.81 -20.23
N LEU A 279 -9.76 -5.99 -18.93
CA LEU A 279 -10.77 -6.07 -17.87
C LEU A 279 -11.61 -4.79 -17.78
N ALA A 280 -10.97 -3.62 -17.84
CA ALA A 280 -11.68 -2.33 -17.87
C ALA A 280 -12.66 -2.27 -19.07
N GLY A 281 -12.21 -2.73 -20.24
CA GLY A 281 -13.03 -2.83 -21.45
C GLY A 281 -14.22 -3.79 -21.30
N ASP A 282 -14.01 -4.94 -20.65
CA ASP A 282 -15.06 -5.93 -20.42
C ASP A 282 -16.11 -5.40 -19.43
N ILE A 283 -15.68 -4.83 -18.29
CA ILE A 283 -16.58 -4.23 -17.31
C ILE A 283 -17.45 -3.14 -17.95
N ARG A 284 -16.86 -2.26 -18.75
CA ARG A 284 -17.56 -1.22 -19.47
C ARG A 284 -18.62 -1.76 -20.42
N LYS A 285 -18.30 -2.81 -21.20
CA LYS A 285 -19.23 -3.46 -22.13
C LYS A 285 -20.47 -4.02 -21.44
N HIS A 286 -20.33 -4.42 -20.18
CA HIS A 286 -21.43 -4.93 -19.35
C HIS A 286 -22.10 -3.83 -18.50
N GLY A 287 -21.86 -2.55 -18.83
CA GLY A 287 -22.52 -1.38 -18.23
C GLY A 287 -21.87 -0.89 -16.94
N GLY A 288 -20.83 -1.55 -16.41
CA GLY A 288 -20.10 -1.07 -15.26
C GLY A 288 -19.34 0.23 -15.54
N ARG A 289 -19.21 1.08 -14.52
CA ARG A 289 -18.45 2.35 -14.62
C ARG A 289 -17.06 2.16 -14.02
N VAL A 290 -16.03 2.48 -14.80
CA VAL A 290 -14.62 2.23 -14.46
C VAL A 290 -13.88 3.54 -14.20
N LEU A 291 -13.27 3.68 -13.04
CA LEU A 291 -12.23 4.67 -12.78
C LEU A 291 -10.88 3.99 -12.99
N LEU A 292 -10.17 4.37 -14.03
CA LEU A 292 -8.94 3.74 -14.48
C LEU A 292 -7.73 4.64 -14.20
N TYR A 293 -6.91 4.28 -13.23
CA TYR A 293 -5.60 4.89 -12.97
C TYR A 293 -4.54 4.16 -13.79
N ALA A 294 -4.01 4.82 -14.82
CA ALA A 294 -3.07 4.15 -15.72
C ALA A 294 -2.02 5.11 -16.30
N ASP A 295 -0.81 4.58 -16.50
CA ASP A 295 0.24 5.18 -17.33
C ASP A 295 0.22 4.63 -18.78
N LEU A 296 -0.88 4.00 -19.16
CA LEU A 296 -1.13 3.37 -20.44
C LEU A 296 -2.33 4.04 -21.14
N PRO A 297 -2.30 4.19 -22.47
CA PRO A 297 -3.44 4.74 -23.19
C PRO A 297 -4.64 3.77 -23.15
N PHE A 298 -5.83 4.36 -23.05
CA PHE A 298 -7.11 3.66 -23.17
C PHE A 298 -8.03 4.44 -24.12
N ALA A 299 -8.45 3.83 -25.22
CA ALA A 299 -9.06 4.55 -26.32
C ALA A 299 -10.55 4.82 -26.14
N ASP A 300 -11.29 3.85 -25.58
CA ASP A 300 -12.76 3.98 -25.47
C ASP A 300 -13.17 4.37 -24.05
N LEU A 301 -13.49 5.64 -23.86
CA LEU A 301 -13.83 6.23 -22.58
C LEU A 301 -15.33 6.16 -22.23
N THR A 302 -16.15 5.44 -23.00
CA THR A 302 -17.56 5.24 -22.63
C THR A 302 -17.65 4.49 -21.30
N ASN A 303 -18.29 5.08 -20.30
CA ASN A 303 -18.32 4.57 -18.91
C ASN A 303 -16.93 4.38 -18.25
N VAL A 304 -15.88 4.95 -18.83
CA VAL A 304 -14.52 4.92 -18.26
C VAL A 304 -14.03 6.33 -18.04
N ARG A 305 -13.63 6.63 -16.81
CA ARG A 305 -12.85 7.82 -16.50
C ARG A 305 -11.39 7.41 -16.36
N LEU A 306 -10.58 7.78 -17.33
CA LEU A 306 -9.13 7.60 -17.27
C LEU A 306 -8.50 8.73 -16.45
N ILE A 307 -7.71 8.37 -15.46
CA ILE A 307 -6.81 9.25 -14.71
C ILE A 307 -5.40 8.86 -15.13
N PRO A 308 -4.73 9.68 -15.94
CA PRO A 308 -3.34 9.46 -16.28
C PRO A 308 -2.47 9.56 -15.01
N VAL A 309 -1.62 8.58 -14.78
CA VAL A 309 -0.68 8.58 -13.65
C VAL A 309 0.76 8.59 -14.15
N GLU A 310 1.65 9.25 -13.41
CA GLU A 310 3.07 9.26 -13.72
C GLU A 310 3.65 7.83 -13.60
N PRO A 311 4.50 7.43 -14.56
CA PRO A 311 5.13 6.11 -14.50
C PRO A 311 6.16 6.07 -13.38
N VAL A 312 5.97 5.18 -12.41
CA VAL A 312 6.94 4.86 -11.37
C VAL A 312 7.30 3.39 -11.38
N ARG A 313 8.52 3.09 -11.00
CA ARG A 313 9.07 1.73 -10.99
C ARG A 313 9.14 1.16 -9.58
N MET A 314 9.72 -0.02 -9.46
CA MET A 314 10.02 -0.68 -8.18
C MET A 314 8.79 -0.91 -7.29
N GLY A 315 7.58 -1.04 -7.87
CA GLY A 315 6.36 -1.27 -7.11
C GLY A 315 5.87 -0.07 -6.29
N LEU A 316 6.39 1.14 -6.53
CA LEU A 316 6.00 2.35 -5.80
C LEU A 316 4.74 3.04 -6.34
N GLY A 317 4.02 2.43 -7.28
CA GLY A 317 2.77 2.96 -7.83
C GLY A 317 1.74 3.29 -6.77
N THR A 318 1.67 2.48 -5.72
CA THR A 318 0.73 2.70 -4.61
C THR A 318 0.93 4.03 -3.88
N LEU A 319 2.13 4.64 -3.92
CA LEU A 319 2.37 5.96 -3.34
C LEU A 319 1.57 7.05 -4.07
N ILE A 320 1.49 6.96 -5.39
CA ILE A 320 0.71 7.88 -6.24
C ILE A 320 -0.79 7.60 -6.10
N ASP A 321 -1.18 6.33 -6.20
CA ASP A 321 -2.57 5.92 -6.10
C ASP A 321 -3.19 6.31 -4.77
N SER A 322 -2.42 6.18 -3.68
CA SER A 322 -2.88 6.54 -2.34
C SER A 322 -3.34 7.99 -2.27
N VAL A 323 -2.57 8.93 -2.83
CA VAL A 323 -2.94 10.36 -2.81
C VAL A 323 -4.22 10.60 -3.61
N HIS A 324 -4.32 10.02 -4.81
CA HIS A 324 -5.55 10.12 -5.61
C HIS A 324 -6.78 9.59 -4.85
N ILE A 325 -6.66 8.42 -4.23
CA ILE A 325 -7.78 7.82 -3.49
C ILE A 325 -8.07 8.62 -2.20
N GLN A 326 -7.05 9.09 -1.49
CA GLN A 326 -7.22 9.91 -0.29
C GLN A 326 -7.99 11.19 -0.57
N LEU A 327 -7.67 11.89 -1.66
CA LEU A 327 -8.38 13.08 -2.11
C LEU A 327 -9.83 12.74 -2.52
N LEU A 328 -10.02 11.67 -3.28
CA LEU A 328 -11.34 11.21 -3.70
C LEU A 328 -12.24 10.88 -2.49
N VAL A 329 -11.76 10.09 -1.54
CA VAL A 329 -12.55 9.70 -0.36
C VAL A 329 -12.79 10.86 0.59
N HIS A 330 -11.85 11.84 0.67
CA HIS A 330 -12.02 13.08 1.40
C HIS A 330 -13.22 13.86 0.86
N ASP A 331 -13.26 14.11 -0.45
CA ASP A 331 -14.31 14.91 -1.07
C ASP A 331 -15.66 14.17 -1.09
N LEU A 332 -15.65 12.84 -1.26
CA LEU A 332 -16.86 12.02 -1.10
C LEU A 332 -17.43 12.10 0.32
N ALA A 333 -16.57 12.14 1.35
CA ALA A 333 -17.02 12.31 2.74
C ALA A 333 -17.64 13.69 2.96
N LEU A 334 -17.00 14.77 2.48
CA LEU A 334 -17.56 16.13 2.55
C LEU A 334 -18.92 16.22 1.84
N ARG A 335 -19.02 15.64 0.63
CA ARG A 335 -20.29 15.58 -0.12
C ARG A 335 -21.39 14.82 0.61
N ALA A 336 -21.03 13.83 1.42
CA ALA A 336 -21.95 13.07 2.28
C ALA A 336 -22.24 13.74 3.62
N GLY A 337 -21.71 14.93 3.90
CA GLY A 337 -21.85 15.64 5.18
C GLY A 337 -21.10 14.98 6.34
N LEU A 338 -20.07 14.19 6.05
CA LEU A 338 -19.23 13.52 7.05
C LEU A 338 -17.95 14.33 7.31
N GLU A 339 -17.45 14.28 8.55
CA GLU A 339 -16.12 14.79 8.87
C GLU A 339 -15.06 13.80 8.38
N PRO A 340 -14.21 14.18 7.36
CA PRO A 340 -13.20 13.26 6.82
C PRO A 340 -12.18 12.84 7.87
N GLY A 341 -12.04 11.53 8.06
CA GLY A 341 -11.08 10.95 9.01
C GLY A 341 -11.62 10.75 10.43
N SER A 342 -12.88 11.11 10.73
CA SER A 342 -13.53 10.74 11.99
C SER A 342 -13.91 9.26 12.01
N PHE A 343 -13.66 8.59 13.14
CA PHE A 343 -14.07 7.20 13.35
C PHE A 343 -15.37 7.13 14.17
N ARG A 344 -16.28 6.23 13.78
CA ARG A 344 -17.51 5.95 14.53
C ARG A 344 -17.26 5.08 15.76
N PHE A 345 -16.28 4.22 15.65
CA PHE A 345 -15.86 3.29 16.71
C PHE A 345 -14.40 3.60 16.99
N ALA A 346 -14.15 4.39 18.04
CA ALA A 346 -12.82 4.56 18.58
C ALA A 346 -12.47 3.28 19.35
N GLY A 347 -11.44 2.57 18.92
CA GLY A 347 -10.90 1.43 19.64
C GLY A 347 -10.09 1.86 20.86
#